data_3383924c7bcc339c644097ed5696c97d
#
_entry.id   3383924c7bcc339c644097ed5696c97d
#
_cell.length_a   1.000
_cell.length_b   1.000
_cell.length_c   1.000
_cell.angle_alpha   90.00
_cell.angle_beta   90.00
_cell.angle_gamma   90.00
#
_symmetry.space_group_name_H-M   'P 1'
#
loop_
_entity.id
_entity.type
_entity.pdbx_description
1 polymer ?
#
loop_
_entity_poly.entity_id
_entity_poly.type
_entity_poly.pdbx_seq_one_letter_code
_entity_poly.pdbx_strand_id
1 'polypeptide(L)'
;MNENVWQALLFSAIAGLSTGIGSLIALFAKKSNKTFLSVSLGFSAGVMIYVCFAELFKNSQEMLAASFGQLKGAIFSAVSLFCGIAAVMLIEGLLPEKEKKEFGGEVCDEEKKRKRLLRSGIFTALTIAVHNLPEGLATFVSALDNPKLAVPVVAA
;
A
#
# COMPACT_ATOMS: atom_id res chain seq x y z
N MET A 1 -3.13 -25.30 -12.31
CA MET A 1 -2.62 -23.93 -12.61
C MET A 1 -3.72 -22.86 -12.53
N ASN A 2 -4.93 -23.12 -13.07
CA ASN A 2 -6.00 -22.12 -13.09
C ASN A 2 -6.63 -21.82 -11.70
N GLU A 3 -6.70 -22.80 -10.81
CA GLU A 3 -7.31 -22.60 -9.47
C GLU A 3 -6.45 -21.69 -8.58
N ASN A 4 -5.13 -21.84 -8.60
CA ASN A 4 -4.23 -20.99 -7.81
C ASN A 4 -4.26 -19.54 -8.28
N VAL A 5 -4.33 -19.30 -9.60
CA VAL A 5 -4.44 -17.95 -10.17
C VAL A 5 -5.76 -17.29 -9.76
N TRP A 6 -6.87 -18.05 -9.79
CA TRP A 6 -8.18 -17.55 -9.37
C TRP A 6 -8.22 -17.20 -7.89
N GLN A 7 -7.64 -18.06 -7.04
CA GLN A 7 -7.50 -17.78 -5.62
C GLN A 7 -6.63 -16.54 -5.36
N ALA A 8 -5.50 -16.40 -6.05
CA ALA A 8 -4.63 -15.24 -5.93
C ALA A 8 -5.33 -13.93 -6.33
N LEU A 9 -6.13 -13.96 -7.41
CA LEU A 9 -6.96 -12.83 -7.81
C LEU A 9 -8.02 -12.48 -6.76
N LEU A 10 -8.67 -13.48 -6.16
CA LEU A 10 -9.64 -13.26 -5.10
C LEU A 10 -9.01 -12.62 -3.86
N PHE A 11 -7.85 -13.11 -3.40
CA PHE A 11 -7.14 -12.51 -2.27
C PHE A 11 -6.74 -11.05 -2.56
N SER A 12 -6.20 -10.78 -3.74
CA SER A 12 -5.85 -9.41 -4.15
C SER A 12 -7.08 -8.50 -4.25
N ALA A 13 -8.21 -9.01 -4.75
CA ALA A 13 -9.47 -8.27 -4.80
C ALA A 13 -10.03 -7.99 -3.40
N ILE A 14 -9.98 -8.95 -2.47
CA ILE A 14 -10.40 -8.76 -1.08
C ILE A 14 -9.55 -7.71 -0.40
N ALA A 15 -8.22 -7.74 -0.57
CA ALA A 15 -7.32 -6.73 -0.03
C ALA A 15 -7.67 -5.32 -0.54
N GLY A 16 -7.90 -5.18 -1.85
CA GLY A 16 -8.31 -3.89 -2.44
C GLY A 16 -9.68 -3.41 -1.96
N LEU A 17 -10.65 -4.31 -1.80
CA LEU A 17 -11.99 -3.97 -1.29
C LEU A 17 -11.95 -3.56 0.18
N SER A 18 -11.10 -4.17 1.02
CA SER A 18 -10.97 -3.80 2.43
C SER A 18 -10.52 -2.36 2.61
N THR A 19 -9.61 -1.87 1.77
CA THR A 19 -9.21 -0.46 1.73
C THR A 19 -10.39 0.47 1.39
N GLY A 20 -11.25 0.05 0.45
CA GLY A 20 -12.49 0.77 0.10
C GLY A 20 -13.47 0.84 1.27
N ILE A 21 -13.64 -0.25 2.01
CA ILE A 21 -14.50 -0.29 3.21
C ILE A 21 -13.95 0.64 4.30
N GLY A 22 -12.65 0.63 4.55
CA GLY A 22 -11.99 1.54 5.48
C GLY A 22 -12.22 3.02 5.13
N SER A 23 -12.11 3.36 3.85
CA SER A 23 -12.40 4.71 3.34
C SER A 23 -13.87 5.10 3.54
N LEU A 24 -14.80 4.17 3.34
CA LEU A 24 -16.23 4.39 3.57
C LEU A 24 -16.53 4.67 5.05
N ILE A 25 -15.95 3.89 5.95
CA ILE A 25 -16.08 4.10 7.40
C ILE A 25 -15.54 5.49 7.79
N ALA A 26 -14.41 5.92 7.23
CA ALA A 26 -13.83 7.22 7.48
C ALA A 26 -14.75 8.38 7.05
N LEU A 27 -15.53 8.22 5.96
CA LEU A 27 -16.52 9.22 5.51
C LEU A 27 -17.67 9.43 6.52
N PHE A 28 -18.07 8.37 7.24
CA PHE A 28 -19.12 8.44 8.25
C PHE A 28 -18.65 8.93 9.62
N ALA A 29 -17.34 9.00 9.84
CA ALA A 29 -16.75 9.46 11.09
C ALA A 29 -16.94 10.99 11.26
N LYS A 30 -17.93 11.39 12.06
CA LYS A 30 -18.36 12.79 12.25
C LYS A 30 -17.34 13.71 12.95
N LYS A 31 -16.40 13.19 13.71
CA LYS A 31 -15.28 13.93 14.34
C LYS A 31 -14.09 13.01 14.51
N SER A 32 -13.00 13.26 13.80
CA SER A 32 -11.76 12.53 14.05
C SER A 32 -11.12 13.04 15.33
N ASN A 33 -11.11 12.21 16.36
CA ASN A 33 -10.25 12.39 17.52
C ASN A 33 -8.81 12.20 17.04
N LYS A 34 -7.98 13.25 17.15
CA LYS A 34 -6.57 13.23 16.70
C LYS A 34 -5.78 12.09 17.33
N THR A 35 -6.05 11.78 18.59
CA THR A 35 -5.40 10.67 19.31
C THR A 35 -5.78 9.32 18.71
N PHE A 36 -7.07 9.10 18.44
CA PHE A 36 -7.55 7.87 17.79
C PHE A 36 -6.92 7.70 16.41
N LEU A 37 -6.89 8.77 15.61
CA LEU A 37 -6.28 8.76 14.29
C LEU A 37 -4.78 8.41 14.36
N SER A 38 -4.03 9.04 15.26
CA SER A 38 -2.59 8.78 15.42
C SER A 38 -2.31 7.34 15.85
N VAL A 39 -3.10 6.81 16.80
CA VAL A 39 -2.96 5.42 17.25
C VAL A 39 -3.29 4.44 16.13
N SER A 40 -4.38 4.67 15.38
CA SER A 40 -4.78 3.81 14.27
C SER A 40 -3.74 3.80 13.15
N LEU A 41 -3.20 4.97 12.79
CA LEU A 41 -2.13 5.07 11.79
C LEU A 41 -0.84 4.39 12.25
N GLY A 42 -0.46 4.58 13.52
CA GLY A 42 0.71 3.92 14.10
C GLY A 42 0.57 2.39 14.15
N PHE A 43 -0.62 1.91 14.51
CA PHE A 43 -0.93 0.48 14.50
C PHE A 43 -0.85 -0.09 13.09
N SER A 44 -1.52 0.54 12.12
CA SER A 44 -1.49 0.11 10.71
C SER A 44 -0.06 0.08 10.15
N ALA A 45 0.72 1.14 10.37
CA ALA A 45 2.13 1.18 9.95
C ALA A 45 2.95 0.06 10.60
N GLY A 46 2.73 -0.22 11.89
CA GLY A 46 3.41 -1.31 12.61
C GLY A 46 3.10 -2.68 12.01
N VAL A 47 1.84 -2.95 11.69
CA VAL A 47 1.42 -4.21 11.05
C VAL A 47 2.04 -4.35 9.67
N MET A 48 2.04 -3.29 8.85
CA MET A 48 2.66 -3.32 7.51
C MET A 48 4.17 -3.59 7.58
N ILE A 49 4.89 -2.95 8.51
CA ILE A 49 6.32 -3.19 8.73
C ILE A 49 6.56 -4.63 9.16
N TYR A 50 5.76 -5.14 10.10
CA TYR A 50 5.87 -6.52 10.55
C TYR A 50 5.70 -7.52 9.39
N VAL A 51 4.62 -7.39 8.60
CA VAL A 51 4.36 -8.28 7.45
C VAL A 51 5.48 -8.17 6.41
N CYS A 52 5.97 -6.97 6.14
CA CYS A 52 7.07 -6.76 5.20
C CYS A 52 8.32 -7.57 5.61
N PHE A 53 8.75 -7.48 6.87
CA PHE A 53 9.98 -8.12 7.31
C PHE A 53 9.80 -9.58 7.73
N ALA A 54 8.71 -9.90 8.42
CA ALA A 54 8.49 -11.24 8.97
C ALA A 54 8.02 -12.25 7.91
N GLU A 55 7.27 -11.79 6.92
CA GLU A 55 6.67 -12.64 5.89
C GLU A 55 7.31 -12.42 4.52
N LEU A 56 7.16 -11.25 3.93
CA LEU A 56 7.55 -11.01 2.54
C LEU A 56 9.06 -11.07 2.34
N PHE A 57 9.83 -10.41 3.20
CA PHE A 57 11.29 -10.38 3.07
C PHE A 57 11.89 -11.75 3.34
N LYS A 58 11.41 -12.46 4.36
CA LYS A 58 11.84 -13.81 4.68
C LYS A 58 11.54 -14.79 3.55
N ASN A 59 10.31 -14.78 3.03
CA ASN A 59 9.91 -15.63 1.92
C ASN A 59 10.75 -15.34 0.65
N SER A 60 10.98 -14.07 0.36
CA SER A 60 11.86 -13.64 -0.75
C SER A 60 13.28 -14.22 -0.58
N GLN A 61 13.85 -14.17 0.63
CA GLN A 61 15.16 -14.76 0.90
C GLN A 61 15.18 -16.27 0.67
N GLU A 62 14.17 -16.98 1.14
CA GLU A 62 14.08 -18.44 1.00
C GLU A 62 13.96 -18.84 -0.48
N MET A 63 13.12 -18.18 -1.26
CA MET A 63 12.95 -18.43 -2.69
C MET A 63 14.22 -18.13 -3.49
N LEU A 64 14.88 -17.03 -3.21
CA LEU A 64 16.13 -16.66 -3.88
C LEU A 64 17.31 -17.54 -3.44
N ALA A 65 17.33 -17.94 -2.17
CA ALA A 65 18.34 -18.88 -1.67
C ALA A 65 18.22 -20.26 -2.32
N ALA A 66 17.01 -20.73 -2.57
CA ALA A 66 16.76 -21.98 -3.28
C ALA A 66 17.26 -21.94 -4.74
N SER A 67 17.18 -20.76 -5.39
CA SER A 67 17.58 -20.59 -6.79
C SER A 67 19.07 -20.28 -6.98
N PHE A 68 19.65 -19.44 -6.11
CA PHE A 68 21.00 -18.86 -6.27
C PHE A 68 21.99 -19.22 -5.15
N GLY A 69 21.54 -19.97 -4.14
CA GLY A 69 22.31 -20.29 -2.93
C GLY A 69 22.16 -19.21 -1.86
N GLN A 70 22.44 -19.57 -0.60
CA GLN A 70 22.14 -18.74 0.59
C GLN A 70 22.73 -17.33 0.54
N LEU A 71 24.01 -17.19 0.23
CA LEU A 71 24.70 -15.90 0.24
C LEU A 71 24.17 -14.97 -0.86
N LYS A 72 24.05 -15.47 -2.08
CA LYS A 72 23.55 -14.68 -3.23
C LYS A 72 22.07 -14.34 -3.05
N GLY A 73 21.27 -15.27 -2.55
CA GLY A 73 19.85 -15.04 -2.26
C GLY A 73 19.64 -13.92 -1.23
N ALA A 74 20.42 -13.93 -0.14
CA ALA A 74 20.38 -12.87 0.87
C ALA A 74 20.77 -11.49 0.29
N ILE A 75 21.83 -11.43 -0.52
CA ILE A 75 22.26 -10.18 -1.18
C ILE A 75 21.19 -9.68 -2.14
N PHE A 76 20.63 -10.54 -2.98
CA PHE A 76 19.59 -10.13 -3.94
C PHE A 76 18.31 -9.64 -3.24
N SER A 77 17.89 -10.31 -2.16
CA SER A 77 16.74 -9.86 -1.35
C SER A 77 16.98 -8.48 -0.74
N ALA A 78 18.16 -8.25 -0.16
CA ALA A 78 18.51 -6.96 0.41
C ALA A 78 18.56 -5.86 -0.66
N VAL A 79 19.22 -6.11 -1.79
CA VAL A 79 19.30 -5.16 -2.91
C VAL A 79 17.92 -4.82 -3.44
N SER A 80 17.04 -5.82 -3.66
CA SER A 80 15.69 -5.58 -4.16
C SER A 80 14.83 -4.80 -3.17
N LEU A 81 14.99 -5.01 -1.85
CA LEU A 81 14.33 -4.20 -0.83
C LEU A 81 14.73 -2.72 -0.94
N PHE A 82 16.02 -2.41 -0.99
CA PHE A 82 16.48 -1.03 -1.10
C PHE A 82 16.13 -0.40 -2.46
N CYS A 83 16.16 -1.16 -3.54
CA CYS A 83 15.69 -0.70 -4.85
C CYS A 83 14.20 -0.39 -4.83
N GLY A 84 13.38 -1.20 -4.16
CA GLY A 84 11.95 -0.94 -3.98
C GLY A 84 11.68 0.34 -3.20
N ILE A 85 12.40 0.55 -2.08
CA ILE A 85 12.32 1.80 -1.29
C ILE A 85 12.71 3.00 -2.16
N ALA A 86 13.82 2.93 -2.89
CA ALA A 86 14.27 4.00 -3.75
C ALA A 86 13.27 4.30 -4.88
N ALA A 87 12.66 3.26 -5.48
CA ALA A 87 11.64 3.43 -6.51
C ALA A 87 10.40 4.16 -5.99
N VAL A 88 9.90 3.80 -4.80
CA VAL A 88 8.76 4.49 -4.17
C VAL A 88 9.12 5.95 -3.85
N MET A 89 10.29 6.21 -3.29
CA MET A 89 10.76 7.57 -3.02
C MET A 89 10.85 8.43 -4.29
N LEU A 90 11.31 7.84 -5.41
CA LEU A 90 11.35 8.53 -6.71
C LEU A 90 9.95 8.84 -7.22
N ILE A 91 9.01 7.89 -7.14
CA ILE A 91 7.62 8.10 -7.55
C ILE A 91 6.97 9.20 -6.70
N GLU A 92 7.16 9.17 -5.38
CA GLU A 92 6.66 10.22 -4.48
C GLU A 92 7.27 11.59 -4.77
N GLY A 93 8.57 11.64 -5.08
CA GLY A 93 9.26 12.87 -5.46
C GLY A 93 8.80 13.46 -6.80
N LEU A 94 8.27 12.62 -7.69
CA LEU A 94 7.70 13.06 -8.98
C LEU A 94 6.26 13.58 -8.84
N LEU A 95 5.56 13.25 -7.75
CA LEU A 95 4.22 13.77 -7.48
C LEU A 95 4.32 15.26 -7.06
N PRO A 96 3.62 16.17 -7.76
CA PRO A 96 3.77 17.60 -7.52
C PRO A 96 3.35 18.01 -6.11
N GLU A 97 4.29 18.54 -5.35
CA GLU A 97 4.11 19.07 -3.97
C GLU A 97 3.17 20.29 -3.88
N LYS A 98 2.76 20.83 -5.03
CA LYS A 98 1.97 22.08 -5.10
C LYS A 98 0.61 22.03 -4.40
N GLU A 99 0.10 20.85 -4.06
CA GLU A 99 -1.22 20.72 -3.42
C GLU A 99 -1.19 20.89 -1.89
N LYS A 100 -0.06 20.62 -1.22
CA LYS A 100 0.03 20.77 0.24
C LYS A 100 -0.14 22.22 0.71
N LYS A 101 0.24 23.21 -0.11
CA LYS A 101 0.16 24.64 0.22
C LYS A 101 -1.16 25.32 -0.15
N GLU A 102 -1.94 24.72 -1.06
CA GLU A 102 -3.22 25.32 -1.51
C GLU A 102 -4.41 24.98 -0.61
N PHE A 103 -4.27 24.07 0.35
CA PHE A 103 -5.38 23.64 1.20
C PHE A 103 -5.81 24.66 2.27
N GLY A 104 -5.04 25.74 2.50
CA GLY A 104 -5.25 26.72 3.57
C GLY A 104 -5.80 28.09 3.13
N GLY A 105 -6.06 28.33 1.84
CA GLY A 105 -6.56 29.64 1.36
C GLY A 105 -8.08 29.70 1.25
N GLU A 106 -8.69 30.76 1.83
CA GLU A 106 -10.11 31.07 1.63
C GLU A 106 -10.38 31.42 0.17
N VAL A 107 -11.21 30.63 -0.51
CA VAL A 107 -11.66 30.88 -1.88
C VAL A 107 -13.13 31.27 -1.80
N CYS A 108 -13.43 32.53 -2.09
CA CYS A 108 -14.79 33.09 -2.06
C CYS A 108 -15.69 32.63 -3.22
N ASP A 109 -15.17 31.82 -4.16
CA ASP A 109 -15.90 31.39 -5.36
C ASP A 109 -16.18 29.87 -5.27
N GLU A 110 -17.47 29.54 -5.17
CA GLU A 110 -17.94 28.14 -5.01
C GLU A 110 -17.54 27.24 -6.18
N GLU A 111 -17.47 27.78 -7.40
CA GLU A 111 -17.05 26.98 -8.57
C GLU A 111 -15.55 26.66 -8.54
N LYS A 112 -14.72 27.60 -8.13
CA LYS A 112 -13.28 27.38 -7.94
C LYS A 112 -13.02 26.41 -6.80
N LYS A 113 -13.78 26.52 -5.71
CA LYS A 113 -13.71 25.58 -4.57
C LYS A 113 -14.04 24.15 -4.99
N ARG A 114 -15.10 23.97 -5.78
CA ARG A 114 -15.48 22.65 -6.31
C ARG A 114 -14.42 22.06 -7.23
N LYS A 115 -13.87 22.85 -8.17
CA LYS A 115 -12.78 22.38 -9.06
C LYS A 115 -11.53 21.99 -8.27
N ARG A 116 -11.20 22.75 -7.22
CA ARG A 116 -10.09 22.48 -6.32
C ARG A 116 -10.27 21.17 -5.54
N LEU A 117 -11.47 20.97 -4.97
CA LEU A 117 -11.81 19.73 -4.25
C LEU A 117 -11.77 18.50 -5.15
N LEU A 118 -12.29 18.61 -6.40
CA LEU A 118 -12.23 17.52 -7.36
C LEU A 118 -10.79 17.19 -7.74
N ARG A 119 -9.96 18.19 -8.00
CA ARG A 119 -8.55 18.00 -8.32
C ARG A 119 -7.80 17.33 -7.17
N SER A 120 -7.95 17.84 -5.95
CA SER A 120 -7.36 17.25 -4.75
C SER A 120 -7.82 15.80 -4.55
N GLY A 121 -9.11 15.50 -4.73
CA GLY A 121 -9.64 14.15 -4.65
C GLY A 121 -9.03 13.20 -5.69
N ILE A 122 -8.86 13.65 -6.94
CA ILE A 122 -8.22 12.84 -8.00
C ILE A 122 -6.76 12.54 -7.66
N PHE A 123 -5.99 13.53 -7.19
CA PHE A 123 -4.60 13.32 -6.81
C PHE A 123 -4.46 12.39 -5.58
N THR A 124 -5.32 12.57 -4.59
CA THR A 124 -5.36 11.67 -3.43
C THR A 124 -5.68 10.23 -3.86
N ALA A 125 -6.67 10.05 -4.74
CA ALA A 125 -7.02 8.74 -5.28
C ALA A 125 -5.85 8.11 -6.08
N LEU A 126 -5.14 8.91 -6.88
CA LEU A 126 -3.96 8.46 -7.62
C LEU A 126 -2.83 8.04 -6.68
N THR A 127 -2.55 8.82 -5.64
CA THR A 127 -1.55 8.49 -4.62
C THR A 127 -1.89 7.17 -3.92
N ILE A 128 -3.15 6.99 -3.50
CA ILE A 128 -3.60 5.74 -2.89
C ILE A 128 -3.46 4.56 -3.88
N ALA A 129 -3.82 4.75 -5.15
CA ALA A 129 -3.69 3.71 -6.16
C ALA A 129 -2.23 3.29 -6.39
N VAL A 130 -1.29 4.25 -6.41
CA VAL A 130 0.15 3.99 -6.54
C VAL A 130 0.69 3.22 -5.34
N HIS A 131 0.24 3.54 -4.13
CA HIS A 131 0.64 2.81 -2.91
C HIS A 131 0.05 1.39 -2.87
N ASN A 132 -1.20 1.22 -3.27
CA ASN A 132 -1.88 -0.07 -3.25
C ASN A 132 -1.44 -1.03 -4.37
N LEU A 133 -0.81 -0.52 -5.45
CA LEU A 133 -0.33 -1.35 -6.54
C LEU A 133 0.75 -2.36 -6.10
N PRO A 134 1.83 -1.95 -5.40
CA PRO A 134 2.82 -2.89 -4.86
C PRO A 134 2.23 -3.87 -3.85
N GLU A 135 1.29 -3.42 -3.00
CA GLU A 135 0.60 -4.26 -2.02
C GLU A 135 -0.27 -5.33 -2.72
N GLY A 136 -1.04 -4.95 -3.71
CA GLY A 136 -1.83 -5.88 -4.53
C GLY A 136 -0.97 -6.90 -5.26
N LEU A 137 0.18 -6.48 -5.81
CA LEU A 137 1.16 -7.38 -6.44
C LEU A 137 1.79 -8.34 -5.44
N ALA A 138 2.19 -7.86 -4.26
CA ALA A 138 2.75 -8.69 -3.20
C ALA A 138 1.75 -9.75 -2.73
N THR A 139 0.48 -9.36 -2.51
CA THR A 139 -0.61 -10.27 -2.16
C THR A 139 -0.82 -11.32 -3.24
N PHE A 140 -0.85 -10.91 -4.52
CA PHE A 140 -1.06 -11.80 -5.65
C PHE A 140 0.07 -12.83 -5.78
N VAL A 141 1.33 -12.38 -5.74
CA VAL A 141 2.49 -13.27 -5.86
C VAL A 141 2.59 -14.23 -4.68
N SER A 142 2.37 -13.74 -3.45
CA SER A 142 2.35 -14.59 -2.24
C SER A 142 1.25 -15.65 -2.30
N ALA A 143 0.07 -15.30 -2.82
CA ALA A 143 -1.05 -16.23 -2.97
C ALA A 143 -0.82 -17.26 -4.09
N LEU A 144 -0.08 -16.91 -5.13
CA LEU A 144 0.32 -17.86 -6.18
C LEU A 144 1.25 -18.93 -5.66
N ASP A 145 2.22 -18.53 -4.82
CA ASP A 145 3.18 -19.44 -4.25
C ASP A 145 2.54 -20.30 -3.15
N ASN A 146 1.89 -19.67 -2.18
CA ASN A 146 1.18 -20.34 -1.10
C ASN A 146 0.01 -19.47 -0.59
N PRO A 147 -1.27 -19.90 -0.79
CA PRO A 147 -2.42 -19.14 -0.32
C PRO A 147 -2.41 -18.80 1.18
N LYS A 148 -1.75 -19.62 2.01
CA LYS A 148 -1.62 -19.35 3.45
C LYS A 148 -0.73 -18.13 3.75
N LEU A 149 0.25 -17.83 2.89
CA LEU A 149 1.11 -16.65 3.02
C LEU A 149 0.40 -15.36 2.63
N ALA A 150 -0.63 -15.44 1.81
CA ALA A 150 -1.43 -14.27 1.45
C ALA A 150 -2.34 -13.79 2.59
N VAL A 151 -2.74 -14.66 3.52
CA VAL A 151 -3.67 -14.31 4.61
C VAL A 151 -3.14 -13.18 5.50
N PRO A 152 -1.91 -13.23 6.05
CA PRO A 152 -1.37 -12.12 6.84
C PRO A 152 -1.19 -10.84 6.03
N VAL A 153 -0.86 -10.93 4.73
CA VAL A 153 -0.71 -9.76 3.85
C VAL A 153 -2.07 -9.08 3.59
N VAL A 154 -3.14 -9.87 3.40
CA VAL A 154 -4.51 -9.34 3.23
C VAL A 154 -5.07 -8.76 4.54
N ALA A 155 -4.62 -9.27 5.69
CA ALA A 155 -5.07 -8.82 7.01
C ALA A 155 -4.35 -7.56 7.51
N ALA A 156 -3.21 -7.20 6.90
CA ALA A 156 -2.41 -6.01 7.23
C ALA A 156 -3.00 -4.73 6.66
#